data_a45a6645b8f6d03fe52643e73308aac3
#
_entry.id   a45a6645b8f6d03fe52643e73308aac3
#
_cell.length_a   1.000
_cell.length_b   1.000
_cell.length_c   1.000
_cell.angle_alpha   90.00
_cell.angle_beta   90.00
_cell.angle_gamma   90.00
#
_symmetry.space_group_name_H-M   'P 1'
#
loop_
_entity.id
_entity.type
_entity.pdbx_description
1 polymer ?
#
loop_
_entity_poly.entity_id
_entity_poly.type
_entity_poly.pdbx_seq_one_letter_code
_entity_poly.pdbx_strand_id
1 'polypeptide(L)'
;MSKRRVVVTGLGTINPLGNSVSESWEKLINGVSGISQINSFDTDNLPVTFAGEVKDFDANEYLGKQHARKLDRSAHFSIYATEQALHDAGFNTEERLGAGVGIVFGTGIGGIGATEDAVRTYDKRGPSRINPLAITQLMPNSSTGQVAIKFGIEGPSLTITTACAASANAIGEAKNLIENGIVDVVVAGGTESGTTPMTIGAFAQIRALSTKNDEPEKACRPFDQERDGFVMAEGSTVLILEEEEYAKKRGAKIYGYVRGYGSTTDAHHITAPAEGGEGAFRAMHKAIEDAEISVNEIDYINA
;
A
#
# COMPACT_ATOMS: atom_id res chain seq x y z
N MET A 1 -18.58 12.34 25.48
CA MET A 1 -19.20 11.64 24.34
C MET A 1 -18.45 10.33 24.18
N SER A 2 -19.15 9.20 23.92
CA SER A 2 -18.45 7.95 23.62
C SER A 2 -17.62 8.12 22.35
N LYS A 3 -16.42 7.51 22.31
CA LYS A 3 -15.53 7.50 21.16
C LYS A 3 -16.29 6.87 19.96
N ARG A 4 -16.25 7.48 18.79
CA ARG A 4 -16.85 6.91 17.58
C ARG A 4 -16.08 5.64 17.21
N ARG A 5 -16.79 4.57 16.89
CA ARG A 5 -16.14 3.31 16.51
C ARG A 5 -15.92 3.23 15.00
N VAL A 6 -14.81 2.68 14.62
CA VAL A 6 -14.38 2.57 13.20
C VAL A 6 -14.48 1.12 12.77
N VAL A 7 -15.20 0.89 11.67
CA VAL A 7 -15.41 -0.44 11.08
C VAL A 7 -14.83 -0.53 9.68
N VAL A 8 -14.47 -1.74 9.26
CA VAL A 8 -14.06 -2.07 7.90
C VAL A 8 -15.28 -2.61 7.17
N THR A 9 -15.65 -1.97 6.07
CA THR A 9 -16.84 -2.33 5.29
C THR A 9 -16.53 -2.76 3.87
N GLY A 10 -15.34 -2.48 3.36
CA GLY A 10 -14.93 -2.90 2.03
C GLY A 10 -13.45 -3.20 1.94
N LEU A 11 -13.12 -4.15 1.06
CA LEU A 11 -11.77 -4.65 0.83
C LEU A 11 -11.47 -4.66 -0.67
N GLY A 12 -10.28 -4.22 -1.05
CA GLY A 12 -9.78 -4.33 -2.42
C GLY A 12 -8.29 -4.53 -2.45
N THR A 13 -7.79 -5.34 -3.37
CA THR A 13 -6.36 -5.59 -3.51
C THR A 13 -5.97 -5.95 -4.93
N ILE A 14 -4.75 -5.61 -5.27
CA ILE A 14 -4.00 -6.12 -6.41
C ILE A 14 -2.57 -6.36 -5.95
N ASN A 15 -2.06 -7.57 -6.10
CA ASN A 15 -0.77 -7.96 -5.58
C ASN A 15 -0.22 -9.19 -6.35
N PRO A 16 1.01 -9.66 -6.09
CA PRO A 16 1.59 -10.78 -6.81
C PRO A 16 0.85 -12.12 -6.68
N LEU A 17 -0.02 -12.28 -5.68
CA LEU A 17 -0.86 -13.48 -5.55
C LEU A 17 -2.11 -13.40 -6.42
N GLY A 18 -2.67 -12.21 -6.64
CA GLY A 18 -3.88 -12.07 -7.42
C GLY A 18 -4.39 -10.64 -7.55
N ASN A 19 -5.35 -10.48 -8.45
CA ASN A 19 -5.95 -9.20 -8.77
C ASN A 19 -7.30 -8.97 -8.05
N SER A 20 -7.62 -9.80 -7.06
CA SER A 20 -8.78 -9.65 -6.19
C SER A 20 -8.49 -10.18 -4.78
N VAL A 21 -9.32 -9.78 -3.80
CA VAL A 21 -9.23 -10.28 -2.42
C VAL A 21 -9.45 -11.80 -2.36
N SER A 22 -10.44 -12.33 -3.08
CA SER A 22 -10.75 -13.76 -3.10
C SER A 22 -9.62 -14.59 -3.70
N GLU A 23 -9.07 -14.18 -4.83
CA GLU A 23 -7.94 -14.86 -5.48
C GLU A 23 -6.69 -14.83 -4.59
N SER A 24 -6.36 -13.66 -4.04
CA SER A 24 -5.20 -13.51 -3.17
C SER A 24 -5.34 -14.37 -1.90
N TRP A 25 -6.53 -14.40 -1.31
CA TRP A 25 -6.81 -15.19 -0.11
C TRP A 25 -6.71 -16.69 -0.39
N GLU A 26 -7.30 -17.16 -1.48
CA GLU A 26 -7.23 -18.58 -1.87
C GLU A 26 -5.77 -19.03 -2.03
N LYS A 27 -4.96 -18.27 -2.76
CA LYS A 27 -3.54 -18.58 -2.96
C LYS A 27 -2.76 -18.49 -1.64
N LEU A 28 -3.05 -17.52 -0.78
CA LEU A 28 -2.39 -17.34 0.50
C LEU A 28 -2.61 -18.54 1.42
N ILE A 29 -3.85 -18.99 1.59
CA ILE A 29 -4.15 -20.15 2.48
C ILE A 29 -3.64 -21.47 1.94
N ASN A 30 -3.39 -21.56 0.63
CA ASN A 30 -2.77 -22.74 -0.01
C ASN A 30 -1.23 -22.65 -0.08
N GLY A 31 -0.62 -21.62 0.53
CA GLY A 31 0.83 -21.48 0.58
C GLY A 31 1.49 -21.18 -0.77
N VAL A 32 0.74 -20.64 -1.72
CA VAL A 32 1.26 -20.27 -3.05
C VAL A 32 2.15 -19.03 -2.92
N SER A 33 3.36 -19.08 -3.48
CA SER A 33 4.25 -17.92 -3.55
C SER A 33 3.87 -17.02 -4.74
N GLY A 34 3.81 -15.71 -4.51
CA GLY A 34 3.68 -14.71 -5.56
C GLY A 34 5.03 -14.28 -6.18
N ILE A 35 6.13 -14.77 -5.62
CA ILE A 35 7.49 -14.40 -6.02
C ILE A 35 7.93 -15.24 -7.23
N SER A 36 8.53 -14.60 -8.24
CA SER A 36 9.05 -15.22 -9.45
C SER A 36 10.19 -14.41 -10.04
N GLN A 37 10.84 -14.93 -11.08
CA GLN A 37 11.79 -14.14 -11.86
C GLN A 37 11.13 -12.87 -12.40
N ILE A 38 11.87 -11.76 -12.39
CA ILE A 38 11.42 -10.47 -12.93
C ILE A 38 11.29 -10.57 -14.45
N ASN A 39 10.15 -10.14 -14.98
CA ASN A 39 9.89 -10.14 -16.42
C ASN A 39 9.66 -8.73 -16.99
N SER A 40 9.46 -7.72 -16.16
CA SER A 40 9.15 -6.35 -16.60
C SER A 40 10.35 -5.57 -17.14
N PHE A 41 11.58 -6.01 -16.83
CA PHE A 41 12.83 -5.40 -17.30
C PHE A 41 13.99 -6.40 -17.30
N ASP A 42 15.08 -6.04 -18.00
CA ASP A 42 16.31 -6.83 -18.08
C ASP A 42 17.06 -6.81 -16.74
N THR A 43 17.41 -7.99 -16.24
CA THR A 43 18.10 -8.22 -14.95
C THR A 43 19.56 -8.64 -15.08
N ASP A 44 20.13 -8.72 -16.27
CA ASP A 44 21.48 -9.28 -16.53
C ASP A 44 22.59 -8.66 -15.68
N ASN A 45 22.45 -7.39 -15.29
CA ASN A 45 23.44 -6.69 -14.47
C ASN A 45 23.01 -6.49 -13.01
N LEU A 46 21.97 -7.16 -12.56
CA LEU A 46 21.45 -7.04 -11.21
C LEU A 46 21.83 -8.24 -10.36
N PRO A 47 22.20 -8.05 -9.09
CA PRO A 47 22.53 -9.17 -8.19
C PRO A 47 21.29 -9.95 -7.73
N VAL A 48 20.08 -9.39 -7.88
CA VAL A 48 18.81 -10.00 -7.57
C VAL A 48 17.92 -9.93 -8.80
N THR A 49 17.40 -11.10 -9.23
CA THR A 49 16.68 -11.25 -10.50
C THR A 49 15.21 -11.61 -10.32
N PHE A 50 14.71 -11.62 -9.08
CA PHE A 50 13.35 -12.02 -8.74
C PHE A 50 12.64 -10.98 -7.86
N ALA A 51 11.32 -10.96 -7.95
CA ALA A 51 10.46 -10.05 -7.18
C ALA A 51 9.01 -10.58 -7.16
N GLY A 52 8.16 -9.93 -6.39
CA GLY A 52 6.71 -10.08 -6.47
C GLY A 52 6.12 -9.08 -7.46
N GLU A 53 5.98 -9.44 -8.72
CA GLU A 53 5.32 -8.62 -9.73
C GLU A 53 3.81 -8.91 -9.77
N VAL A 54 3.00 -7.88 -9.99
CA VAL A 54 1.57 -8.03 -10.30
C VAL A 54 1.44 -8.63 -11.70
N LYS A 55 0.71 -9.73 -11.80
CA LYS A 55 0.50 -10.52 -13.03
C LYS A 55 -0.90 -10.27 -13.60
N ASP A 56 -1.04 -10.48 -14.90
CA ASP A 56 -2.34 -10.48 -15.59
C ASP A 56 -3.17 -9.19 -15.38
N PHE A 57 -2.47 -8.03 -15.32
CA PHE A 57 -3.09 -6.71 -15.22
C PHE A 57 -2.58 -5.77 -16.31
N ASP A 58 -3.47 -5.37 -17.21
CA ASP A 58 -3.20 -4.34 -18.23
C ASP A 58 -3.96 -3.04 -17.89
N ALA A 59 -3.20 -2.05 -17.45
CA ALA A 59 -3.74 -0.73 -17.14
C ALA A 59 -4.35 -0.03 -18.37
N ASN A 60 -3.89 -0.35 -19.60
CA ASN A 60 -4.45 0.24 -20.82
C ASN A 60 -5.83 -0.34 -21.14
N GLU A 61 -6.06 -1.61 -20.83
CA GLU A 61 -7.37 -2.25 -20.95
C GLU A 61 -8.33 -1.70 -19.89
N TYR A 62 -7.86 -1.61 -18.64
CA TYR A 62 -8.68 -1.18 -17.51
C TYR A 62 -9.04 0.33 -17.54
N LEU A 63 -8.06 1.21 -17.78
CA LEU A 63 -8.25 2.68 -17.73
C LEU A 63 -8.41 3.33 -19.11
N GLY A 64 -8.14 2.59 -20.19
CA GLY A 64 -7.95 3.13 -21.52
C GLY A 64 -6.55 3.76 -21.71
N LYS A 65 -5.96 3.57 -22.91
CA LYS A 65 -4.57 3.97 -23.24
C LYS A 65 -4.25 5.44 -22.94
N GLN A 66 -5.20 6.34 -23.19
CA GLN A 66 -4.96 7.78 -22.98
C GLN A 66 -4.87 8.14 -21.50
N HIS A 67 -5.63 7.47 -20.65
CA HIS A 67 -5.62 7.71 -19.21
C HIS A 67 -4.44 7.01 -18.55
N ALA A 68 -4.23 5.73 -18.84
CA ALA A 68 -3.13 4.94 -18.28
C ALA A 68 -1.75 5.60 -18.48
N ARG A 69 -1.48 6.14 -19.68
CA ARG A 69 -0.21 6.84 -19.98
C ARG A 69 0.06 8.10 -19.14
N LYS A 70 -0.95 8.65 -18.49
CA LYS A 70 -0.82 9.85 -17.66
C LYS A 70 -0.44 9.54 -16.23
N LEU A 71 -0.48 8.28 -15.83
CA LEU A 71 -0.34 7.81 -14.47
C LEU A 71 0.92 6.97 -14.31
N ASP A 72 1.47 6.96 -13.09
CA ASP A 72 2.46 5.97 -12.68
C ASP A 72 1.78 4.63 -12.38
N ARG A 73 2.55 3.53 -12.41
CA ARG A 73 2.06 2.18 -12.13
C ARG A 73 1.42 2.04 -10.74
N SER A 74 1.95 2.72 -9.73
CA SER A 74 1.37 2.74 -8.39
C SER A 74 -0.04 3.34 -8.36
N ALA A 75 -0.28 4.37 -9.19
CA ALA A 75 -1.61 4.96 -9.35
C ALA A 75 -2.58 4.01 -10.08
N HIS A 76 -2.11 3.22 -11.05
CA HIS A 76 -2.95 2.19 -11.66
C HIS A 76 -3.47 1.20 -10.61
N PHE A 77 -2.57 0.69 -9.77
CA PHE A 77 -2.92 -0.25 -8.71
C PHE A 77 -3.86 0.36 -7.67
N SER A 78 -3.60 1.59 -7.25
CA SER A 78 -4.42 2.25 -6.25
C SER A 78 -5.85 2.50 -6.72
N ILE A 79 -6.03 2.91 -7.98
CA ILE A 79 -7.37 3.10 -8.58
C ILE A 79 -8.11 1.75 -8.65
N TYR A 80 -7.44 0.71 -9.14
CA TYR A 80 -8.03 -0.62 -9.28
C TYR A 80 -8.44 -1.22 -7.93
N ALA A 81 -7.57 -1.20 -6.93
CA ALA A 81 -7.87 -1.69 -5.59
C ALA A 81 -8.97 -0.87 -4.90
N THR A 82 -8.99 0.46 -5.12
CA THR A 82 -10.04 1.33 -4.57
C THR A 82 -11.40 1.02 -5.16
N GLU A 83 -11.49 0.82 -6.47
CA GLU A 83 -12.76 0.46 -7.12
C GLU A 83 -13.33 -0.83 -6.54
N GLN A 84 -12.49 -1.87 -6.36
CA GLN A 84 -12.90 -3.11 -5.70
C GLN A 84 -13.41 -2.85 -4.28
N ALA A 85 -12.67 -2.10 -3.47
CA ALA A 85 -13.03 -1.82 -2.08
C ALA A 85 -14.36 -1.05 -1.97
N LEU A 86 -14.58 -0.08 -2.86
CA LEU A 86 -15.83 0.68 -2.93
C LEU A 86 -17.01 -0.20 -3.34
N HIS A 87 -16.84 -1.05 -4.34
CA HIS A 87 -17.85 -2.01 -4.77
C HIS A 87 -18.20 -3.00 -3.64
N ASP A 88 -17.19 -3.56 -2.97
CA ASP A 88 -17.38 -4.49 -1.85
C ASP A 88 -18.10 -3.81 -0.66
N ALA A 89 -17.81 -2.53 -0.44
CA ALA A 89 -18.52 -1.71 0.55
C ALA A 89 -19.94 -1.29 0.10
N GLY A 90 -20.33 -1.55 -1.15
CA GLY A 90 -21.63 -1.18 -1.69
C GLY A 90 -21.79 0.29 -2.09
N PHE A 91 -20.68 0.99 -2.37
CA PHE A 91 -20.73 2.35 -2.94
C PHE A 91 -20.90 2.29 -4.46
N ASN A 92 -21.63 3.26 -5.01
CA ASN A 92 -21.72 3.44 -6.46
C ASN A 92 -20.48 4.21 -6.95
N THR A 93 -19.62 3.55 -7.72
CA THR A 93 -18.37 4.14 -8.23
C THR A 93 -18.57 5.06 -9.45
N GLU A 94 -19.77 5.07 -10.04
CA GLU A 94 -20.13 6.01 -11.11
C GLU A 94 -20.53 7.39 -10.58
N GLU A 95 -20.85 7.49 -9.30
CA GLU A 95 -21.21 8.72 -8.63
C GLU A 95 -20.01 9.28 -7.85
N ARG A 96 -19.97 10.62 -7.74
CA ARG A 96 -18.96 11.31 -6.92
C ARG A 96 -19.23 11.06 -5.44
N LEU A 97 -18.19 10.69 -4.70
CA LEU A 97 -18.31 10.40 -3.26
C LEU A 97 -18.43 11.67 -2.40
N GLY A 98 -17.95 12.83 -2.90
CA GLY A 98 -18.16 14.15 -2.30
C GLY A 98 -17.32 14.42 -1.05
N ALA A 99 -17.67 15.48 -0.33
CA ALA A 99 -16.91 16.02 0.80
C ALA A 99 -17.03 15.19 2.11
N GLY A 100 -17.99 14.28 2.20
CA GLY A 100 -18.17 13.38 3.34
C GLY A 100 -17.20 12.22 3.37
N VAL A 101 -16.43 12.00 2.30
CA VAL A 101 -15.47 10.91 2.16
C VAL A 101 -14.04 11.48 2.10
N GLY A 102 -13.17 10.96 2.96
CA GLY A 102 -11.74 11.24 2.95
C GLY A 102 -10.92 10.13 2.29
N ILE A 103 -9.64 10.41 2.05
CA ILE A 103 -8.66 9.42 1.57
C ILE A 103 -7.35 9.58 2.29
N VAL A 104 -6.77 8.46 2.76
CA VAL A 104 -5.43 8.42 3.37
C VAL A 104 -4.68 7.24 2.80
N PHE A 105 -3.64 7.50 2.02
CA PHE A 105 -2.81 6.45 1.43
C PHE A 105 -1.36 6.51 1.91
N GLY A 106 -0.78 5.32 2.06
CA GLY A 106 0.63 5.12 2.33
C GLY A 106 1.43 4.74 1.08
N THR A 107 2.63 5.26 0.97
CA THR A 107 3.64 4.83 -0.01
C THR A 107 5.03 5.04 0.55
N GLY A 108 5.98 4.18 0.20
CA GLY A 108 7.37 4.34 0.62
C GLY A 108 8.13 5.34 -0.25
N ILE A 109 7.93 5.26 -1.56
CA ILE A 109 8.74 6.00 -2.55
C ILE A 109 7.88 6.85 -3.48
N GLY A 110 6.67 6.41 -3.79
CA GLY A 110 5.82 7.04 -4.80
C GLY A 110 6.18 6.62 -6.22
N GLY A 111 6.09 7.54 -7.19
CA GLY A 111 6.28 7.27 -8.61
C GLY A 111 7.75 7.10 -9.03
N ILE A 112 8.43 6.10 -8.50
CA ILE A 112 9.84 5.85 -8.76
C ILE A 112 10.11 5.46 -10.20
N GLY A 113 9.21 4.69 -10.84
CA GLY A 113 9.32 4.34 -12.25
C GLY A 113 9.31 5.58 -13.15
N ALA A 114 8.39 6.51 -12.90
CA ALA A 114 8.32 7.78 -13.60
C ALA A 114 9.57 8.63 -13.37
N THR A 115 10.16 8.58 -12.18
CA THR A 115 11.42 9.27 -11.85
C THR A 115 12.57 8.70 -12.68
N GLU A 116 12.75 7.39 -12.71
CA GLU A 116 13.80 6.74 -13.49
C GLU A 116 13.67 7.07 -14.99
N ASP A 117 12.47 7.00 -15.54
CA ASP A 117 12.21 7.30 -16.93
C ASP A 117 12.48 8.77 -17.27
N ALA A 118 12.14 9.69 -16.37
CA ALA A 118 12.45 11.10 -16.54
C ALA A 118 13.96 11.38 -16.54
N VAL A 119 14.70 10.76 -15.60
CA VAL A 119 16.17 10.87 -15.52
C VAL A 119 16.85 10.27 -16.77
N ARG A 120 16.46 9.06 -17.18
CA ARG A 120 16.98 8.43 -18.40
C ARG A 120 16.70 9.26 -19.66
N THR A 121 15.52 9.88 -19.73
CA THR A 121 15.15 10.75 -20.85
C THR A 121 15.97 12.03 -20.84
N TYR A 122 16.13 12.66 -19.68
CA TYR A 122 16.96 13.84 -19.51
C TYR A 122 18.40 13.59 -19.98
N ASP A 123 18.99 12.50 -19.51
CA ASP A 123 20.38 12.15 -19.84
C ASP A 123 20.59 11.89 -21.34
N LYS A 124 19.69 11.10 -21.94
CA LYS A 124 19.81 10.70 -23.36
C LYS A 124 19.36 11.75 -24.36
N ARG A 125 18.39 12.61 -24.02
CA ARG A 125 17.63 13.44 -24.96
C ARG A 125 17.50 14.91 -24.56
N GLY A 126 17.93 15.27 -23.34
CA GLY A 126 17.82 16.61 -22.76
C GLY A 126 16.42 16.95 -22.18
N PRO A 127 16.32 18.10 -21.49
CA PRO A 127 15.13 18.46 -20.71
C PRO A 127 13.85 18.64 -21.53
N SER A 128 13.96 19.06 -22.78
CA SER A 128 12.80 19.29 -23.67
C SER A 128 12.06 18.00 -24.08
N ARG A 129 12.62 16.84 -23.75
CA ARG A 129 12.04 15.51 -24.08
C ARG A 129 11.46 14.79 -22.88
N ILE A 130 11.60 15.34 -21.67
CA ILE A 130 10.96 14.79 -20.49
C ILE A 130 9.43 14.80 -20.68
N ASN A 131 8.76 13.76 -20.21
CA ASN A 131 7.31 13.70 -20.19
C ASN A 131 6.73 14.92 -19.46
N PRO A 132 5.85 15.73 -20.07
CA PRO A 132 5.24 16.89 -19.41
C PRO A 132 4.49 16.54 -18.11
N LEU A 133 4.07 15.30 -17.95
CA LEU A 133 3.37 14.80 -16.76
C LEU A 133 4.32 14.14 -15.74
N ALA A 134 5.63 14.11 -15.99
CA ALA A 134 6.60 13.45 -15.09
C ALA A 134 6.45 13.94 -13.64
N ILE A 135 6.33 15.25 -13.42
CA ILE A 135 6.15 15.81 -12.06
C ILE A 135 4.90 15.26 -11.37
N THR A 136 3.77 15.20 -12.07
CA THR A 136 2.52 14.69 -11.49
C THR A 136 2.51 13.18 -11.29
N GLN A 137 3.38 12.45 -11.97
CA GLN A 137 3.55 11.01 -11.83
C GLN A 137 4.52 10.63 -10.69
N LEU A 138 5.62 11.40 -10.53
CA LEU A 138 6.67 11.06 -9.56
C LEU A 138 6.35 11.44 -8.12
N MET A 139 5.45 12.42 -7.89
CA MET A 139 5.14 12.87 -6.53
C MET A 139 4.51 11.77 -5.68
N PRO A 140 4.90 11.58 -4.41
CA PRO A 140 4.34 10.54 -3.54
C PRO A 140 2.81 10.61 -3.39
N ASN A 141 2.22 11.82 -3.47
CA ASN A 141 0.77 12.00 -3.38
C ASN A 141 0.03 11.77 -4.72
N SER A 142 0.73 11.36 -5.77
CA SER A 142 0.12 11.12 -7.08
C SER A 142 -1.02 10.10 -7.00
N SER A 143 -0.76 8.93 -6.43
CA SER A 143 -1.77 7.87 -6.30
C SER A 143 -3.01 8.33 -5.52
N THR A 144 -2.81 9.00 -4.38
CA THR A 144 -3.89 9.56 -3.57
C THR A 144 -4.75 10.56 -4.36
N GLY A 145 -4.08 11.50 -5.06
CA GLY A 145 -4.75 12.50 -5.88
C GLY A 145 -5.52 11.90 -7.06
N GLN A 146 -4.97 10.90 -7.73
CA GLN A 146 -5.62 10.23 -8.87
C GLN A 146 -6.85 9.42 -8.44
N VAL A 147 -6.80 8.75 -7.31
CA VAL A 147 -7.96 8.09 -6.70
C VAL A 147 -9.04 9.12 -6.34
N ALA A 148 -8.65 10.23 -5.70
CA ALA A 148 -9.59 11.30 -5.35
C ALA A 148 -10.29 11.89 -6.59
N ILE A 149 -9.54 12.11 -7.69
CA ILE A 149 -10.09 12.59 -8.96
C ILE A 149 -11.06 11.56 -9.57
N LYS A 150 -10.66 10.29 -9.63
CA LYS A 150 -11.44 9.22 -10.27
C LYS A 150 -12.80 9.04 -9.60
N PHE A 151 -12.83 9.02 -8.26
CA PHE A 151 -14.04 8.73 -7.49
C PHE A 151 -14.72 9.98 -6.91
N GLY A 152 -14.21 11.16 -7.20
CA GLY A 152 -14.80 12.43 -6.73
C GLY A 152 -14.78 12.55 -5.21
N ILE A 153 -13.67 12.18 -4.57
CA ILE A 153 -13.45 12.34 -3.13
C ILE A 153 -13.03 13.78 -2.88
N GLU A 154 -13.80 14.51 -2.09
CA GLU A 154 -13.61 15.94 -1.84
C GLU A 154 -13.31 16.27 -0.36
N GLY A 155 -13.31 15.24 0.51
CA GLY A 155 -12.91 15.38 1.91
C GLY A 155 -11.39 15.43 2.08
N PRO A 156 -10.88 15.27 3.31
CA PRO A 156 -9.44 15.26 3.59
C PRO A 156 -8.69 14.25 2.73
N SER A 157 -7.58 14.69 2.13
CA SER A 157 -6.74 13.87 1.26
C SER A 157 -5.30 13.94 1.76
N LEU A 158 -4.78 12.82 2.27
CA LEU A 158 -3.46 12.72 2.88
C LEU A 158 -2.64 11.60 2.26
N THR A 159 -1.34 11.84 2.13
CA THR A 159 -0.36 10.79 1.76
C THR A 159 0.67 10.67 2.87
N ILE A 160 0.84 9.47 3.36
CA ILE A 160 1.78 9.12 4.43
C ILE A 160 3.01 8.45 3.79
N THR A 161 4.21 8.95 4.10
CA THR A 161 5.47 8.42 3.57
C THR A 161 6.40 8.04 4.71
N THR A 162 6.05 6.99 5.43
CA THR A 162 6.84 6.44 6.54
C THR A 162 7.45 5.09 6.17
N ALA A 163 7.99 5.00 4.94
CA ALA A 163 8.59 3.79 4.39
C ALA A 163 7.67 2.57 4.53
N CYS A 164 8.17 1.43 5.00
CA CYS A 164 7.41 0.18 5.13
C CYS A 164 6.18 0.29 6.05
N ALA A 165 6.16 1.25 6.99
CA ALA A 165 5.05 1.49 7.89
C ALA A 165 3.94 2.37 7.29
N ALA A 166 4.14 2.92 6.09
CA ALA A 166 3.28 3.97 5.52
C ALA A 166 1.80 3.56 5.45
N SER A 167 1.50 2.35 4.99
CA SER A 167 0.11 1.87 4.87
C SER A 167 -0.55 1.64 6.24
N ALA A 168 0.20 1.11 7.23
CA ALA A 168 -0.31 0.95 8.59
C ALA A 168 -0.59 2.32 9.24
N ASN A 169 0.31 3.29 9.05
CA ASN A 169 0.08 4.66 9.49
C ASN A 169 -1.12 5.31 8.77
N ALA A 170 -1.30 5.05 7.48
CA ALA A 170 -2.45 5.57 6.72
C ALA A 170 -3.78 5.05 7.29
N ILE A 171 -3.86 3.77 7.63
CA ILE A 171 -5.05 3.17 8.29
C ILE A 171 -5.28 3.80 9.66
N GLY A 172 -4.22 4.01 10.46
CA GLY A 172 -4.31 4.65 11.76
C GLY A 172 -4.79 6.09 11.69
N GLU A 173 -4.25 6.88 10.76
CA GLU A 173 -4.68 8.27 10.56
C GLU A 173 -6.11 8.35 9.99
N ALA A 174 -6.51 7.43 9.12
CA ALA A 174 -7.90 7.31 8.66
C ALA A 174 -8.86 7.04 9.82
N LYS A 175 -8.47 6.12 10.75
CA LYS A 175 -9.20 5.90 12.00
C LYS A 175 -9.36 7.20 12.79
N ASN A 176 -8.28 7.96 12.96
CA ASN A 176 -8.28 9.23 13.69
C ASN A 176 -9.24 10.26 13.06
N LEU A 177 -9.29 10.37 11.72
CA LEU A 177 -10.23 11.26 11.03
C LEU A 177 -11.69 10.92 11.35
N ILE A 178 -12.03 9.63 11.38
CA ILE A 178 -13.39 9.16 11.67
C ILE A 178 -13.73 9.35 13.14
N GLU A 179 -12.85 8.94 14.06
CA GLU A 179 -13.06 9.06 15.50
C GLU A 179 -13.27 10.51 15.96
N ASN A 180 -12.52 11.43 15.37
CA ASN A 180 -12.64 12.86 15.63
C ASN A 180 -13.81 13.53 14.90
N GLY A 181 -14.63 12.79 14.15
CA GLY A 181 -15.81 13.29 13.46
C GLY A 181 -15.51 14.25 12.29
N ILE A 182 -14.31 14.15 11.71
CA ILE A 182 -13.94 14.98 10.55
C ILE A 182 -14.70 14.52 9.29
N VAL A 183 -14.79 13.20 9.11
CA VAL A 183 -15.59 12.53 8.06
C VAL A 183 -16.18 11.22 8.62
N ASP A 184 -17.16 10.67 7.91
CA ASP A 184 -17.78 9.38 8.28
C ASP A 184 -17.18 8.20 7.53
N VAL A 185 -16.55 8.45 6.39
CA VAL A 185 -15.98 7.43 5.49
C VAL A 185 -14.57 7.82 5.09
N VAL A 186 -13.64 6.88 5.10
CA VAL A 186 -12.27 7.08 4.59
C VAL A 186 -11.85 5.89 3.73
N VAL A 187 -11.37 6.19 2.53
CA VAL A 187 -10.62 5.24 1.69
C VAL A 187 -9.20 5.19 2.23
N ALA A 188 -8.81 4.07 2.85
CA ALA A 188 -7.54 3.93 3.55
C ALA A 188 -6.73 2.76 3.02
N GLY A 189 -5.43 2.91 2.88
CA GLY A 189 -4.57 1.81 2.42
C GLY A 189 -3.22 2.28 1.96
N GLY A 190 -2.67 1.60 0.97
CA GLY A 190 -1.41 2.00 0.37
C GLY A 190 -1.12 1.31 -0.95
N THR A 191 -0.14 1.85 -1.62
CA THR A 191 0.30 1.37 -2.94
C THR A 191 1.79 1.55 -3.10
N GLU A 192 2.43 0.62 -3.78
CA GLU A 192 3.83 0.72 -4.16
C GLU A 192 4.07 0.03 -5.51
N SER A 193 4.90 0.61 -6.35
CA SER A 193 5.42 -0.02 -7.56
C SER A 193 6.95 0.14 -7.63
N GLY A 194 7.59 -0.26 -6.54
CA GLY A 194 9.03 -0.11 -6.34
C GLY A 194 9.90 -1.16 -7.03
N THR A 195 9.34 -2.10 -7.78
CA THR A 195 10.09 -3.13 -8.50
C THR A 195 10.66 -2.53 -9.78
N THR A 196 11.79 -1.82 -9.65
CA THR A 196 12.51 -1.15 -10.76
C THR A 196 13.99 -1.47 -10.69
N PRO A 197 14.75 -1.33 -11.80
CA PRO A 197 16.20 -1.59 -11.81
C PRO A 197 16.97 -0.80 -10.75
N MET A 198 16.63 0.49 -10.57
CA MET A 198 17.32 1.35 -9.61
C MET A 198 17.04 0.92 -8.16
N THR A 199 15.80 0.63 -7.80
CA THR A 199 15.45 0.24 -6.43
C THR A 199 15.99 -1.14 -6.08
N ILE A 200 15.90 -2.12 -6.98
CA ILE A 200 16.54 -3.44 -6.80
C ILE A 200 18.06 -3.25 -6.61
N GLY A 201 18.72 -2.49 -7.46
CA GLY A 201 20.15 -2.19 -7.33
C GLY A 201 20.50 -1.49 -6.03
N ALA A 202 19.75 -0.48 -5.63
CA ALA A 202 19.99 0.29 -4.39
C ALA A 202 19.82 -0.58 -3.13
N PHE A 203 18.73 -1.36 -3.02
CA PHE A 203 18.53 -2.27 -1.89
C PHE A 203 19.54 -3.42 -1.85
N ALA A 204 19.97 -3.90 -3.01
CA ALA A 204 21.04 -4.90 -3.10
C ALA A 204 22.38 -4.35 -2.60
N GLN A 205 22.72 -3.08 -2.91
CA GLN A 205 23.97 -2.45 -2.44
C GLN A 205 24.05 -2.35 -0.92
N ILE A 206 22.94 -2.12 -0.23
CA ILE A 206 22.90 -2.15 1.24
C ILE A 206 22.70 -3.57 1.80
N ARG A 207 22.74 -4.59 0.94
CA ARG A 207 22.58 -6.01 1.31
C ARG A 207 21.29 -6.31 2.05
N ALA A 208 20.20 -5.65 1.68
CA ALA A 208 18.91 -5.81 2.32
C ALA A 208 18.04 -6.87 1.63
N LEU A 209 18.34 -7.23 0.37
CA LEU A 209 17.58 -8.21 -0.41
C LEU A 209 18.15 -9.61 -0.26
N SER A 210 17.25 -10.60 -0.28
CA SER A 210 17.64 -11.99 -0.50
C SER A 210 18.28 -12.16 -1.89
N THR A 211 19.29 -12.99 -1.97
CA THR A 211 20.03 -13.31 -3.20
C THR A 211 19.77 -14.73 -3.71
N LYS A 212 18.69 -15.37 -3.25
CA LYS A 212 18.32 -16.75 -3.63
C LYS A 212 17.68 -16.81 -5.02
N ASN A 213 18.43 -16.40 -6.04
CA ASN A 213 17.98 -16.35 -7.43
C ASN A 213 17.55 -17.70 -8.00
N ASP A 214 18.09 -18.80 -7.46
CA ASP A 214 17.79 -20.16 -7.92
C ASP A 214 16.47 -20.73 -7.36
N GLU A 215 15.98 -20.19 -6.24
CA GLU A 215 14.74 -20.64 -5.58
C GLU A 215 13.90 -19.42 -5.13
N PRO A 216 13.45 -18.56 -6.05
CA PRO A 216 12.78 -17.31 -5.72
C PRO A 216 11.54 -17.48 -4.84
N GLU A 217 10.75 -18.54 -5.05
CA GLU A 217 9.52 -18.82 -4.29
C GLU A 217 9.79 -19.11 -2.80
N LYS A 218 11.02 -19.48 -2.45
CA LYS A 218 11.45 -19.79 -1.07
C LYS A 218 12.30 -18.67 -0.45
N ALA A 219 12.55 -17.59 -1.17
CA ALA A 219 13.43 -16.52 -0.72
C ALA A 219 12.83 -15.71 0.44
N CYS A 220 11.50 -15.45 0.39
CA CYS A 220 10.79 -14.77 1.48
C CYS A 220 10.49 -15.76 2.61
N ARG A 221 11.26 -15.68 3.69
CA ARG A 221 11.17 -16.59 4.84
C ARG A 221 11.45 -15.86 6.16
N PRO A 222 10.50 -15.01 6.60
CA PRO A 222 10.65 -14.31 7.87
C PRO A 222 10.80 -15.30 9.02
N PHE A 223 11.59 -14.94 10.04
CA PHE A 223 11.94 -15.72 11.21
C PHE A 223 12.80 -17.00 10.96
N ASP A 224 13.03 -17.38 9.71
CA ASP A 224 13.93 -18.49 9.39
C ASP A 224 15.39 -18.16 9.78
N GLN A 225 16.11 -19.14 10.29
CA GLN A 225 17.50 -18.95 10.70
C GLN A 225 18.42 -18.62 9.51
N GLU A 226 18.12 -19.15 8.34
CA GLU A 226 18.89 -18.93 7.11
C GLU A 226 18.33 -17.81 6.22
N ARG A 227 17.46 -16.95 6.75
CA ARG A 227 17.01 -15.78 5.99
C ARG A 227 18.18 -14.86 5.64
N ASP A 228 18.18 -14.34 4.44
CA ASP A 228 19.28 -13.54 3.89
C ASP A 228 18.86 -12.16 3.38
N GLY A 229 17.61 -11.76 3.60
CA GLY A 229 17.08 -10.47 3.20
C GLY A 229 15.58 -10.54 2.88
N PHE A 230 14.99 -9.40 2.54
CA PHE A 230 13.59 -9.34 2.09
C PHE A 230 13.49 -9.49 0.57
N VAL A 231 12.28 -9.64 0.05
CA VAL A 231 11.99 -9.71 -1.38
C VAL A 231 11.15 -8.49 -1.76
N MET A 232 11.58 -7.77 -2.78
CA MET A 232 10.81 -6.64 -3.33
C MET A 232 9.50 -7.14 -3.93
N ALA A 233 8.44 -6.36 -3.74
CA ALA A 233 7.15 -6.63 -4.37
C ALA A 233 6.42 -5.31 -4.68
N GLU A 234 5.42 -5.40 -5.53
CA GLU A 234 4.52 -4.30 -5.88
C GLU A 234 3.06 -4.66 -5.61
N GLY A 235 2.20 -3.65 -5.53
CA GLY A 235 0.77 -3.85 -5.37
C GLY A 235 0.07 -2.70 -4.66
N SER A 236 -1.20 -2.88 -4.41
CA SER A 236 -2.04 -1.98 -3.63
C SER A 236 -3.08 -2.76 -2.84
N THR A 237 -3.34 -2.32 -1.62
CA THR A 237 -4.46 -2.82 -0.81
C THR A 237 -5.20 -1.64 -0.18
N VAL A 238 -6.53 -1.70 -0.26
CA VAL A 238 -7.42 -0.63 0.18
C VAL A 238 -8.51 -1.19 1.07
N LEU A 239 -8.78 -0.47 2.16
CA LEU A 239 -9.89 -0.68 3.07
C LEU A 239 -10.85 0.51 2.97
N ILE A 240 -12.15 0.27 3.00
CA ILE A 240 -13.13 1.29 3.30
C ILE A 240 -13.38 1.26 4.80
N LEU A 241 -13.03 2.36 5.46
CA LEU A 241 -13.28 2.57 6.88
C LEU A 241 -14.49 3.48 7.04
N GLU A 242 -15.38 3.10 7.93
CA GLU A 242 -16.60 3.87 8.21
C GLU A 242 -16.85 4.03 9.72
N GLU A 243 -17.54 5.10 10.06
CA GLU A 243 -18.14 5.21 11.38
C GLU A 243 -19.23 4.15 11.53
N GLU A 244 -19.26 3.47 12.66
CA GLU A 244 -20.11 2.28 12.86
C GLU A 244 -21.60 2.55 12.66
N GLU A 245 -22.16 3.62 13.23
CA GLU A 245 -23.58 3.92 13.12
C GLU A 245 -23.95 4.39 11.71
N TYR A 246 -23.03 5.09 11.03
CA TYR A 246 -23.16 5.42 9.60
C TYR A 246 -23.24 4.14 8.76
N ALA A 247 -22.29 3.20 8.96
CA ALA A 247 -22.24 1.93 8.24
C ALA A 247 -23.52 1.09 8.48
N LYS A 248 -23.98 0.98 9.74
CA LYS A 248 -25.21 0.29 10.09
C LYS A 248 -26.46 0.91 9.46
N LYS A 249 -26.56 2.25 9.48
CA LYS A 249 -27.70 2.97 8.90
C LYS A 249 -27.89 2.71 7.42
N ARG A 250 -26.79 2.55 6.67
CA ARG A 250 -26.84 2.21 5.25
C ARG A 250 -26.88 0.70 4.97
N GLY A 251 -26.86 -0.15 6.00
CA GLY A 251 -26.90 -1.60 5.87
C GLY A 251 -25.60 -2.22 5.36
N ALA A 252 -24.46 -1.59 5.60
CA ALA A 252 -23.17 -2.09 5.17
C ALA A 252 -22.80 -3.41 5.86
N LYS A 253 -22.10 -4.28 5.12
CA LYS A 253 -21.42 -5.42 5.71
C LYS A 253 -20.24 -4.91 6.55
N ILE A 254 -20.07 -5.42 7.75
CA ILE A 254 -18.95 -5.11 8.64
C ILE A 254 -18.06 -6.35 8.72
N TYR A 255 -16.80 -6.20 8.28
CA TYR A 255 -15.79 -7.25 8.38
C TYR A 255 -15.11 -7.31 9.75
N GLY A 256 -14.94 -6.15 10.38
CA GLY A 256 -14.28 -6.02 11.68
C GLY A 256 -14.14 -4.57 12.11
N TYR A 257 -13.40 -4.36 13.20
CA TYR A 257 -13.18 -3.05 13.80
C TYR A 257 -11.71 -2.67 13.81
N VAL A 258 -11.40 -1.42 13.51
CA VAL A 258 -10.07 -0.85 13.76
C VAL A 258 -10.11 -0.18 15.14
N ARG A 259 -9.73 -0.92 16.16
CA ARG A 259 -9.93 -0.50 17.56
C ARG A 259 -8.82 0.38 18.09
N GLY A 260 -7.57 0.10 17.73
CA GLY A 260 -6.44 0.82 18.26
C GLY A 260 -5.35 1.06 17.23
N TYR A 261 -4.60 2.13 17.44
CA TYR A 261 -3.46 2.52 16.61
C TYR A 261 -2.31 3.01 17.48
N GLY A 262 -1.10 2.54 17.19
CA GLY A 262 0.12 2.96 17.86
C GLY A 262 1.21 3.29 16.85
N SER A 263 1.82 4.46 17.00
CA SER A 263 2.95 4.90 16.19
C SER A 263 4.08 5.40 17.10
N THR A 264 5.29 4.95 16.83
CA THR A 264 6.51 5.31 17.56
C THR A 264 7.69 5.42 16.61
N THR A 265 8.77 6.01 17.10
CA THR A 265 10.04 6.11 16.38
C THR A 265 11.15 5.56 17.26
N ASP A 266 12.04 4.75 16.71
CA ASP A 266 13.18 4.20 17.45
C ASP A 266 14.21 5.26 17.84
N ALA A 267 14.41 6.27 16.99
CA ALA A 267 15.43 7.31 17.15
C ALA A 267 16.84 6.73 17.42
N HIS A 268 17.16 5.61 16.77
CA HIS A 268 18.37 4.81 17.02
C HIS A 268 19.32 4.82 15.83
N HIS A 269 18.92 4.26 14.70
CA HIS A 269 19.76 4.12 13.51
C HIS A 269 18.91 4.31 12.24
N ILE A 270 19.57 4.66 11.11
CA ILE A 270 18.86 4.97 9.85
C ILE A 270 18.11 3.74 9.27
N THR A 271 18.64 2.53 9.48
CA THR A 271 18.07 1.28 8.92
C THR A 271 17.91 0.15 9.93
N ALA A 272 18.72 0.12 11.00
CA ALA A 272 18.67 -0.95 11.99
C ALA A 272 17.65 -0.64 13.09
N PRO A 273 16.78 -1.61 13.47
CA PRO A 273 15.89 -1.44 14.61
C PRO A 273 16.67 -1.32 15.91
N ALA A 274 16.08 -0.69 16.93
CA ALA A 274 16.64 -0.62 18.27
C ALA A 274 16.77 -2.04 18.87
N GLU A 275 17.84 -2.25 19.66
CA GLU A 275 18.05 -3.53 20.35
C GLU A 275 16.86 -3.88 21.24
N GLY A 276 16.57 -5.18 21.35
CA GLY A 276 15.47 -5.70 22.15
C GLY A 276 14.05 -5.41 21.60
N GLY A 277 13.93 -4.75 20.42
CA GLY A 277 12.64 -4.47 19.80
C GLY A 277 11.81 -3.41 20.54
N GLU A 278 12.45 -2.52 21.29
CA GLU A 278 11.80 -1.54 22.17
C GLU A 278 10.82 -0.63 21.42
N GLY A 279 11.16 -0.18 20.20
CA GLY A 279 10.26 0.64 19.38
C GLY A 279 8.99 -0.09 18.97
N ALA A 280 9.12 -1.33 18.52
CA ALA A 280 7.98 -2.18 18.17
C ALA A 280 7.11 -2.48 19.41
N PHE A 281 7.72 -2.76 20.55
CA PHE A 281 7.01 -2.94 21.83
C PHE A 281 6.17 -1.71 22.17
N ARG A 282 6.76 -0.51 22.12
CA ARG A 282 6.03 0.74 22.41
C ARG A 282 4.88 0.98 21.44
N ALA A 283 5.04 0.65 20.15
CA ALA A 283 3.98 0.81 19.16
C ALA A 283 2.80 -0.14 19.45
N MET A 284 3.09 -1.43 19.73
CA MET A 284 2.07 -2.40 20.13
C MET A 284 1.36 -2.00 21.41
N HIS A 285 2.10 -1.58 22.43
CA HIS A 285 1.54 -1.14 23.71
C HIS A 285 0.59 0.06 23.53
N LYS A 286 0.99 1.06 22.75
CA LYS A 286 0.13 2.21 22.41
C LYS A 286 -1.15 1.79 21.68
N ALA A 287 -1.06 0.83 20.74
CA ALA A 287 -2.24 0.34 20.05
C ALA A 287 -3.23 -0.37 20.99
N ILE A 288 -2.71 -1.13 21.96
CA ILE A 288 -3.52 -1.79 23.00
C ILE A 288 -4.17 -0.75 23.92
N GLU A 289 -3.42 0.26 24.35
CA GLU A 289 -3.93 1.37 25.14
C GLU A 289 -5.03 2.15 24.41
N ASP A 290 -4.81 2.49 23.12
CA ASP A 290 -5.78 3.20 22.30
C ASP A 290 -7.04 2.37 22.05
N ALA A 291 -6.90 1.04 21.97
CA ALA A 291 -8.02 0.11 21.84
C ALA A 291 -8.81 -0.07 23.15
N GLU A 292 -8.27 0.38 24.29
CA GLU A 292 -8.85 0.20 25.63
C GLU A 292 -9.09 -1.29 25.97
N ILE A 293 -8.10 -2.16 25.64
CA ILE A 293 -8.13 -3.60 25.91
C ILE A 293 -6.93 -4.04 26.74
N SER A 294 -7.03 -5.24 27.32
CA SER A 294 -5.93 -5.92 27.98
C SER A 294 -5.07 -6.68 26.95
N VAL A 295 -3.77 -6.81 27.22
CA VAL A 295 -2.88 -7.66 26.42
C VAL A 295 -3.36 -9.12 26.34
N ASN A 296 -4.08 -9.61 27.35
CA ASN A 296 -4.64 -10.96 27.38
C ASN A 296 -5.84 -11.18 26.44
N GLU A 297 -6.34 -10.11 25.81
CA GLU A 297 -7.40 -10.17 24.81
C GLU A 297 -6.84 -10.24 23.38
N ILE A 298 -5.50 -10.33 23.22
CA ILE A 298 -4.85 -10.51 21.93
C ILE A 298 -4.72 -12.00 21.65
N ASP A 299 -5.38 -12.49 20.61
CA ASP A 299 -5.36 -13.88 20.19
C ASP A 299 -4.29 -14.17 19.11
N TYR A 300 -3.94 -13.17 18.30
CA TYR A 300 -3.04 -13.35 17.15
C TYR A 300 -2.20 -12.09 16.89
N ILE A 301 -0.94 -12.31 16.53
CA ILE A 301 -0.02 -11.28 16.05
C ILE A 301 0.41 -11.63 14.63
N ASN A 302 0.11 -10.76 13.68
CA ASN A 302 0.68 -10.80 12.36
C ASN A 302 1.99 -10.00 12.35
N ALA A 303 3.12 -10.72 12.30
CA ALA A 303 4.46 -10.16 12.41
C ALA A 303 5.25 -10.32 11.10
#